data_a791b10aa2ffb42896d5540ebfa19434
#
_entry.id   a791b10aa2ffb42896d5540ebfa19434
#
_cell.length_a   1.000
_cell.length_b   1.000
_cell.length_c   1.000
_cell.angle_alpha   90.00
_cell.angle_beta   90.00
_cell.angle_gamma   90.00
#
_symmetry.space_group_name_H-M   'P 1'
#
loop_
_entity.id
_entity.type
_entity.pdbx_description
1 polymer ?
#
loop_
_entity_poly.entity_id
_entity_poly.type
_entity_poly.pdbx_seq_one_letter_code
_entity_poly.pdbx_strand_id
1 'polypeptide(L)'
;MAEPLKLVYTEDFIRQFAAKIRTVLPAFDESLFVSGVMGSGWEELELKARMRRISETLGRTLPQSFAEALDVLYRIDETCVGFPYLFFPDFVEVHGQREEDFERSLDALERFTSKSSSEFAIRPFLLRHPERTMARMRLWAAGDDEHVRRLASEGCRPRLPWGQALPMFKQDPSAVLELLETLRADPSLYVRKSVANNLNDIAKDNPERVRETARRWYGSDPLTDWIVRRGCRGLLRAADPEILALFGYAADAGGEQDLIEQASLSAAPNLVAIGESVELRYSLRTRPGEPLRIRLEYAVDFVKASGRTSRKLFRLSDRTWNGGETLSGSRRHGFADLTTRKHYAGVHRVVLLVNGREYAEDILTLQAAVPISHE
;
A
#
# COMPACT_ATOMS: atom_id res chain seq x y z
N MET A 1 -2.47 14.18 17.37
CA MET A 1 -3.00 13.26 16.33
C MET A 1 -2.84 13.95 14.99
N ALA A 2 -2.51 13.22 13.90
CA ALA A 2 -2.51 13.83 12.57
C ALA A 2 -3.94 14.24 12.20
N GLU A 3 -4.09 15.43 11.62
CA GLU A 3 -5.40 15.89 11.15
C GLU A 3 -5.97 14.96 10.07
N PRO A 4 -7.31 14.72 10.07
CA PRO A 4 -7.94 13.95 9.03
C PRO A 4 -7.73 14.56 7.65
N LEU A 5 -7.32 13.73 6.66
CA LEU A 5 -7.02 14.20 5.30
C LEU A 5 -8.19 14.93 4.62
N LYS A 6 -9.43 14.64 5.01
CA LYS A 6 -10.63 15.30 4.47
C LYS A 6 -10.70 16.80 4.78
N LEU A 7 -9.97 17.27 5.82
CA LEU A 7 -9.97 18.69 6.22
C LEU A 7 -9.20 19.59 5.25
N VAL A 8 -8.49 19.04 4.27
CA VAL A 8 -7.89 19.82 3.17
C VAL A 8 -8.95 20.55 2.33
N TYR A 9 -10.17 20.01 2.26
CA TYR A 9 -11.28 20.60 1.51
C TYR A 9 -12.11 21.55 2.40
N THR A 10 -11.50 22.68 2.76
CA THR A 10 -12.18 23.78 3.46
C THR A 10 -13.03 24.60 2.50
N GLU A 11 -13.97 25.41 3.02
CA GLU A 11 -14.72 26.35 2.20
C GLU A 11 -13.79 27.35 1.48
N ASP A 12 -12.75 27.80 2.15
CA ASP A 12 -11.76 28.71 1.56
C ASP A 12 -11.02 28.06 0.38
N PHE A 13 -10.60 26.79 0.51
CA PHE A 13 -10.02 26.03 -0.61
C PHE A 13 -10.99 25.96 -1.80
N ILE A 14 -12.28 25.67 -1.56
CA ILE A 14 -13.30 25.56 -2.62
C ILE A 14 -13.53 26.90 -3.31
N ARG A 15 -13.57 28.01 -2.54
CA ARG A 15 -13.69 29.36 -3.10
C ARG A 15 -12.47 29.77 -3.93
N GLN A 16 -11.27 29.49 -3.44
CA GLN A 16 -10.03 29.77 -4.19
C GLN A 16 -9.98 28.97 -5.49
N PHE A 17 -10.43 27.71 -5.47
CA PHE A 17 -10.52 26.89 -6.67
C PHE A 17 -11.57 27.42 -7.65
N ALA A 18 -12.75 27.83 -7.19
CA ALA A 18 -13.77 28.47 -8.01
C ALA A 18 -13.25 29.73 -8.70
N ALA A 19 -12.53 30.59 -7.96
CA ALA A 19 -11.90 31.78 -8.52
C ALA A 19 -10.89 31.47 -9.63
N LYS A 20 -10.10 30.37 -9.52
CA LYS A 20 -9.21 29.91 -10.60
C LYS A 20 -10.01 29.57 -11.88
N ILE A 21 -11.12 28.85 -11.77
CA ILE A 21 -11.97 28.52 -12.92
C ILE A 21 -12.46 29.82 -13.57
N ARG A 22 -12.92 30.79 -12.80
CA ARG A 22 -13.44 32.05 -13.32
C ARG A 22 -12.39 32.85 -14.09
N THR A 23 -11.09 32.73 -13.78
CA THR A 23 -10.05 33.40 -14.57
C THR A 23 -10.01 32.95 -16.04
N VAL A 24 -10.42 31.70 -16.31
CA VAL A 24 -10.40 31.10 -17.65
C VAL A 24 -11.80 30.90 -18.24
N LEU A 25 -12.84 30.97 -17.41
CA LEU A 25 -14.25 30.88 -17.79
C LEU A 25 -15.04 32.01 -17.08
N PRO A 26 -15.06 33.26 -17.59
CA PRO A 26 -15.71 34.40 -16.92
C PRO A 26 -17.18 34.20 -16.58
N ALA A 27 -17.90 33.35 -17.32
CA ALA A 27 -19.32 33.03 -17.11
C ALA A 27 -19.51 31.96 -15.96
N PHE A 28 -18.45 31.49 -15.33
CA PHE A 28 -18.56 30.48 -14.28
C PHE A 28 -19.22 31.07 -13.03
N ASP A 29 -20.29 30.41 -12.56
CA ASP A 29 -20.99 30.80 -11.34
C ASP A 29 -20.31 30.19 -10.10
N GLU A 30 -19.41 30.98 -9.50
CA GLU A 30 -18.68 30.60 -8.29
C GLU A 30 -19.64 30.29 -7.12
N SER A 31 -20.73 31.06 -6.99
CA SER A 31 -21.66 30.91 -5.86
C SER A 31 -22.44 29.60 -5.98
N LEU A 32 -22.90 29.28 -7.18
CA LEU A 32 -23.58 28.02 -7.47
C LEU A 32 -22.64 26.83 -7.24
N PHE A 33 -21.38 26.91 -7.67
CA PHE A 33 -20.39 25.87 -7.43
C PHE A 33 -20.11 25.67 -5.94
N VAL A 34 -19.77 26.74 -5.22
CA VAL A 34 -19.44 26.65 -3.77
C VAL A 34 -20.63 26.11 -2.97
N SER A 35 -21.84 26.62 -3.23
CA SER A 35 -23.05 26.14 -2.54
C SER A 35 -23.39 24.68 -2.87
N GLY A 36 -23.13 24.26 -4.12
CA GLY A 36 -23.31 22.88 -4.55
C GLY A 36 -22.34 21.89 -3.87
N VAL A 37 -21.10 22.31 -3.68
CA VAL A 37 -20.09 21.51 -2.96
C VAL A 37 -20.35 21.49 -1.47
N MET A 38 -20.49 22.67 -0.83
CA MET A 38 -20.60 22.84 0.61
C MET A 38 -22.01 22.63 1.16
N GLY A 39 -22.92 22.16 0.35
CA GLY A 39 -24.32 21.93 0.72
C GLY A 39 -24.53 20.90 1.84
N SER A 40 -25.79 20.65 2.19
CA SER A 40 -26.18 19.77 3.29
C SER A 40 -25.40 18.44 3.29
N GLY A 41 -24.96 18.03 4.47
CA GLY A 41 -24.21 16.77 4.67
C GLY A 41 -22.72 16.81 4.31
N TRP A 42 -22.15 17.99 4.02
CA TRP A 42 -20.72 18.10 3.68
C TRP A 42 -19.80 17.61 4.80
N GLU A 43 -20.09 18.00 6.04
CA GLU A 43 -19.21 17.68 7.19
C GLU A 43 -19.18 16.18 7.52
N GLU A 44 -20.24 15.46 7.21
CA GLU A 44 -20.35 14.02 7.40
C GLU A 44 -19.58 13.23 6.33
N LEU A 45 -19.23 13.86 5.21
CA LEU A 45 -18.52 13.20 4.12
C LEU A 45 -17.09 12.87 4.48
N GLU A 46 -16.70 11.66 4.13
CA GLU A 46 -15.31 11.23 4.14
C GLU A 46 -14.55 11.71 2.88
N LEU A 47 -13.23 11.64 2.91
CA LEU A 47 -12.34 12.20 1.87
C LEU A 47 -12.80 11.92 0.43
N LYS A 48 -13.02 10.66 0.08
CA LYS A 48 -13.40 10.28 -1.29
C LYS A 48 -14.79 10.77 -1.68
N ALA A 49 -15.71 10.83 -0.72
CA ALA A 49 -17.04 11.37 -0.96
C ALA A 49 -17.01 12.90 -1.16
N ARG A 50 -16.11 13.62 -0.47
CA ARG A 50 -15.87 15.05 -0.72
C ARG A 50 -15.30 15.27 -2.12
N MET A 51 -14.27 14.49 -2.53
CA MET A 51 -13.73 14.53 -3.89
C MET A 51 -14.83 14.32 -4.93
N ARG A 52 -15.65 13.26 -4.77
CA ARG A 52 -16.75 12.92 -5.68
C ARG A 52 -17.78 14.05 -5.77
N ARG A 53 -18.15 14.67 -4.66
CA ARG A 53 -19.10 15.81 -4.68
C ARG A 53 -18.52 17.02 -5.43
N ILE A 54 -17.21 17.29 -5.29
CA ILE A 54 -16.54 18.34 -6.07
C ILE A 54 -16.65 18.02 -7.60
N SER A 55 -16.30 16.80 -8.00
CA SER A 55 -16.34 16.34 -9.39
C SER A 55 -17.74 16.40 -10.00
N GLU A 56 -18.76 15.95 -9.25
CA GLU A 56 -20.16 16.00 -9.68
C GLU A 56 -20.68 17.44 -9.81
N THR A 57 -20.26 18.33 -8.88
CA THR A 57 -20.65 19.73 -8.95
C THR A 57 -19.97 20.44 -10.11
N LEU A 58 -18.71 20.12 -10.41
CA LEU A 58 -18.02 20.60 -11.61
C LEU A 58 -18.80 20.23 -12.87
N GLY A 59 -19.28 18.98 -12.99
CA GLY A 59 -20.07 18.54 -14.14
C GLY A 59 -21.40 19.29 -14.33
N ARG A 60 -21.93 19.91 -13.27
CA ARG A 60 -23.16 20.74 -13.32
C ARG A 60 -22.88 22.21 -13.62
N THR A 61 -21.68 22.70 -13.34
CA THR A 61 -21.32 24.13 -13.39
C THR A 61 -20.34 24.48 -14.51
N LEU A 62 -19.62 23.48 -15.05
CA LEU A 62 -18.82 23.62 -16.26
C LEU A 62 -19.67 23.43 -17.53
N PRO A 63 -19.14 23.73 -18.75
CA PRO A 63 -19.81 23.41 -19.99
C PRO A 63 -20.29 21.95 -20.07
N GLN A 64 -21.43 21.71 -20.66
CA GLN A 64 -22.06 20.38 -20.73
C GLN A 64 -21.27 19.40 -21.61
N SER A 65 -20.52 19.90 -22.59
CA SER A 65 -19.58 19.09 -23.36
C SER A 65 -18.40 18.68 -22.50
N PHE A 66 -18.17 17.37 -22.40
CA PHE A 66 -17.01 16.84 -21.66
C PHE A 66 -15.69 17.41 -22.17
N ALA A 67 -15.54 17.56 -23.50
CA ALA A 67 -14.36 18.14 -24.11
C ALA A 67 -14.15 19.60 -23.68
N GLU A 68 -15.20 20.44 -23.73
CA GLU A 68 -15.11 21.84 -23.30
C GLU A 68 -14.85 21.99 -21.80
N ALA A 69 -15.44 21.11 -20.98
CA ALA A 69 -15.17 21.09 -19.55
C ALA A 69 -13.70 20.71 -19.24
N LEU A 70 -13.13 19.74 -19.96
CA LEU A 70 -11.72 19.39 -19.86
C LEU A 70 -10.82 20.55 -20.29
N ASP A 71 -11.15 21.28 -21.35
CA ASP A 71 -10.37 22.45 -21.80
C ASP A 71 -10.29 23.55 -20.74
N VAL A 72 -11.37 23.74 -19.97
CA VAL A 72 -11.35 24.64 -18.80
C VAL A 72 -10.38 24.15 -17.72
N LEU A 73 -10.46 22.84 -17.38
CA LEU A 73 -9.59 22.24 -16.38
C LEU A 73 -8.12 22.27 -16.81
N TYR A 74 -7.80 22.01 -18.07
CA TYR A 74 -6.43 22.06 -18.61
C TYR A 74 -5.80 23.45 -18.54
N ARG A 75 -6.61 24.52 -18.64
CA ARG A 75 -6.10 25.89 -18.55
C ARG A 75 -5.68 26.30 -17.13
N ILE A 76 -6.08 25.55 -16.10
CA ILE A 76 -5.77 25.85 -14.70
C ILE A 76 -4.93 24.79 -14.00
N ASP A 77 -4.71 23.61 -14.62
CA ASP A 77 -4.08 22.44 -13.98
C ASP A 77 -2.65 22.68 -13.52
N GLU A 78 -1.89 23.58 -14.20
CA GLU A 78 -0.53 23.92 -13.78
C GLU A 78 -0.46 24.53 -12.36
N THR A 79 -1.53 25.16 -11.91
CA THR A 79 -1.65 25.73 -10.58
C THR A 79 -2.42 24.85 -9.59
N CYS A 80 -2.85 23.66 -10.04
CA CYS A 80 -3.70 22.72 -9.30
C CYS A 80 -2.95 21.41 -9.07
N VAL A 81 -1.89 21.45 -8.26
CA VAL A 81 -0.96 20.35 -8.04
C VAL A 81 -1.07 19.78 -6.63
N GLY A 82 -0.89 18.47 -6.50
CA GLY A 82 -0.80 17.75 -5.25
C GLY A 82 -2.10 17.06 -4.84
N PHE A 83 -2.07 16.47 -3.65
CA PHE A 83 -3.13 15.65 -3.09
C PHE A 83 -4.53 16.31 -3.09
N PRO A 84 -4.69 17.61 -2.82
CA PRO A 84 -6.02 18.23 -2.83
C PRO A 84 -6.73 18.17 -4.19
N TYR A 85 -5.99 18.05 -5.27
CA TYR A 85 -6.55 18.08 -6.64
C TYR A 85 -6.84 16.70 -7.25
N LEU A 86 -6.95 15.66 -6.42
CA LEU A 86 -7.37 14.32 -6.84
C LEU A 86 -8.77 14.30 -7.50
N PHE A 87 -9.56 15.33 -7.33
CA PHE A 87 -10.86 15.46 -8.00
C PHE A 87 -10.75 15.79 -9.50
N PHE A 88 -9.57 16.18 -10.04
CA PHE A 88 -9.40 16.32 -11.50
C PHE A 88 -9.48 14.96 -12.20
N PRO A 89 -8.69 13.94 -11.85
CA PRO A 89 -8.91 12.61 -12.40
C PRO A 89 -10.26 12.01 -12.01
N ASP A 90 -10.81 12.29 -10.81
CA ASP A 90 -12.14 11.84 -10.42
C ASP A 90 -13.25 12.46 -11.32
N PHE A 91 -13.07 13.68 -11.79
CA PHE A 91 -13.96 14.30 -12.79
C PHE A 91 -13.99 13.48 -14.10
N VAL A 92 -12.82 13.02 -14.56
CA VAL A 92 -12.73 12.14 -15.74
C VAL A 92 -13.42 10.79 -15.48
N GLU A 93 -13.24 10.22 -14.27
CA GLU A 93 -13.94 9.01 -13.86
C GLU A 93 -15.45 9.16 -13.94
N VAL A 94 -16.00 10.30 -13.49
CA VAL A 94 -17.46 10.54 -13.44
C VAL A 94 -18.05 10.84 -14.80
N HIS A 95 -17.41 11.70 -15.58
CA HIS A 95 -18.02 12.32 -16.77
C HIS A 95 -17.48 11.78 -18.10
N GLY A 96 -16.31 11.12 -18.10
CA GLY A 96 -15.63 10.65 -19.30
C GLY A 96 -15.89 9.18 -19.67
N GLN A 97 -17.00 8.57 -19.22
CA GLN A 97 -17.25 7.13 -19.39
C GLN A 97 -17.96 6.76 -20.68
N ARG A 98 -18.27 7.71 -21.58
CA ARG A 98 -18.86 7.42 -22.88
C ARG A 98 -17.83 6.82 -23.83
N GLU A 99 -18.28 6.00 -24.78
CA GLU A 99 -17.38 5.36 -25.75
C GLU A 99 -16.62 6.40 -26.61
N GLU A 100 -17.31 7.45 -27.05
CA GLU A 100 -16.71 8.54 -27.83
C GLU A 100 -15.67 9.37 -27.03
N ASP A 101 -15.72 9.35 -25.71
CA ASP A 101 -14.83 10.08 -24.83
C ASP A 101 -13.65 9.22 -24.32
N PHE A 102 -13.58 7.93 -24.66
CA PHE A 102 -12.62 6.99 -24.11
C PHE A 102 -11.17 7.47 -24.28
N GLU A 103 -10.73 7.78 -25.51
CA GLU A 103 -9.34 8.20 -25.76
C GLU A 103 -9.04 9.54 -25.07
N ARG A 104 -9.97 10.51 -25.16
CA ARG A 104 -9.85 11.81 -24.49
C ARG A 104 -9.74 11.65 -22.96
N SER A 105 -10.45 10.71 -22.37
CA SER A 105 -10.39 10.40 -20.95
C SER A 105 -9.03 9.84 -20.56
N LEU A 106 -8.47 8.92 -21.35
CA LEU A 106 -7.14 8.39 -21.08
C LEU A 106 -6.05 9.46 -21.22
N ASP A 107 -6.16 10.35 -22.23
CA ASP A 107 -5.24 11.50 -22.38
C ASP A 107 -5.34 12.46 -21.18
N ALA A 108 -6.53 12.69 -20.67
CA ALA A 108 -6.75 13.52 -19.48
C ALA A 108 -6.19 12.87 -18.22
N LEU A 109 -6.37 11.56 -18.03
CA LEU A 109 -5.80 10.83 -16.90
C LEU A 109 -4.28 10.80 -16.94
N GLU A 110 -3.68 10.67 -18.13
CA GLU A 110 -2.23 10.79 -18.35
C GLU A 110 -1.72 12.16 -17.92
N ARG A 111 -2.37 13.25 -18.38
CA ARG A 111 -2.00 14.62 -18.02
C ARG A 111 -2.15 14.90 -16.53
N PHE A 112 -3.29 14.54 -15.94
CA PHE A 112 -3.57 14.84 -14.53
C PHE A 112 -2.77 14.01 -13.56
N THR A 113 -2.24 12.84 -13.95
CA THR A 113 -1.45 12.02 -13.02
C THR A 113 -0.14 12.69 -12.62
N SER A 114 0.46 13.52 -13.49
CA SER A 114 1.67 14.30 -13.16
C SER A 114 1.38 15.47 -12.21
N LYS A 115 0.12 15.90 -12.10
CA LYS A 115 -0.31 16.97 -11.19
C LYS A 115 -0.79 16.43 -9.84
N SER A 116 -1.42 15.24 -9.82
CA SER A 116 -1.92 14.59 -8.61
C SER A 116 -1.76 13.05 -8.67
N SER A 117 -2.81 12.28 -8.90
CA SER A 117 -2.74 10.84 -9.21
C SER A 117 -4.03 10.35 -9.83
N SER A 118 -3.92 9.63 -10.96
CA SER A 118 -5.05 9.03 -11.67
C SER A 118 -5.28 7.56 -11.33
N GLU A 119 -4.60 7.00 -10.32
CA GLU A 119 -4.62 5.57 -9.96
C GLU A 119 -6.01 5.02 -9.62
N PHE A 120 -6.91 5.86 -9.10
CA PHE A 120 -8.29 5.46 -8.82
C PHE A 120 -9.15 5.57 -10.07
N ALA A 121 -9.05 6.68 -10.78
CA ALA A 121 -9.91 7.03 -11.90
C ALA A 121 -9.72 6.16 -13.15
N ILE A 122 -8.54 5.54 -13.33
CA ILE A 122 -8.29 4.60 -14.44
C ILE A 122 -9.04 3.26 -14.27
N ARG A 123 -9.46 2.91 -13.05
CA ARG A 123 -9.98 1.56 -12.75
C ARG A 123 -11.34 1.26 -13.38
N PRO A 124 -12.32 2.17 -13.46
CA PRO A 124 -13.53 1.94 -14.25
C PRO A 124 -13.26 1.66 -15.74
N PHE A 125 -12.24 2.30 -16.32
CA PHE A 125 -11.84 2.04 -17.70
C PHE A 125 -11.24 0.64 -17.86
N LEU A 126 -10.40 0.19 -16.90
CA LEU A 126 -9.91 -1.20 -16.86
C LEU A 126 -11.03 -2.22 -16.71
N LEU A 127 -12.08 -1.91 -15.95
CA LEU A 127 -13.21 -2.82 -15.75
C LEU A 127 -14.11 -2.92 -16.99
N ARG A 128 -14.30 -1.83 -17.72
CA ARG A 128 -15.16 -1.78 -18.91
C ARG A 128 -14.44 -2.17 -20.19
N HIS A 129 -13.20 -1.74 -20.35
CA HIS A 129 -12.40 -1.88 -21.58
C HIS A 129 -10.99 -2.39 -21.24
N PRO A 130 -10.85 -3.59 -20.63
CA PRO A 130 -9.57 -4.05 -20.08
C PRO A 130 -8.43 -4.08 -21.11
N GLU A 131 -8.70 -4.61 -22.30
CA GLU A 131 -7.68 -4.76 -23.35
C GLU A 131 -7.19 -3.40 -23.87
N ARG A 132 -8.11 -2.49 -24.18
CA ARG A 132 -7.78 -1.15 -24.70
C ARG A 132 -7.05 -0.31 -23.66
N THR A 133 -7.53 -0.36 -22.40
CA THR A 133 -6.89 0.38 -21.32
C THR A 133 -5.49 -0.18 -21.03
N MET A 134 -5.32 -1.51 -20.97
CA MET A 134 -4.01 -2.12 -20.81
C MET A 134 -3.06 -1.82 -21.97
N ALA A 135 -3.56 -1.72 -23.20
CA ALA A 135 -2.76 -1.30 -24.37
C ALA A 135 -2.20 0.12 -24.18
N ARG A 136 -3.03 1.09 -23.75
CA ARG A 136 -2.58 2.45 -23.41
C ARG A 136 -1.58 2.43 -22.24
N MET A 137 -1.84 1.65 -21.20
CA MET A 137 -0.96 1.57 -20.04
C MET A 137 0.42 0.97 -20.37
N ARG A 138 0.52 0.07 -21.36
CA ARG A 138 1.83 -0.39 -21.86
C ARG A 138 2.61 0.73 -22.54
N LEU A 139 1.95 1.62 -23.29
CA LEU A 139 2.60 2.81 -23.85
C LEU A 139 3.08 3.74 -22.74
N TRP A 140 2.26 3.97 -21.72
CA TRP A 140 2.62 4.76 -20.55
C TRP A 140 3.82 4.19 -19.77
N ALA A 141 3.91 2.85 -19.68
CA ALA A 141 5.04 2.20 -19.01
C ALA A 141 6.38 2.44 -19.73
N ALA A 142 6.37 2.76 -21.02
CA ALA A 142 7.54 3.09 -21.82
C ALA A 142 7.79 4.61 -21.97
N GLY A 143 6.97 5.45 -21.39
CA GLY A 143 7.05 6.92 -21.51
C GLY A 143 8.12 7.53 -20.61
N ASP A 144 8.44 8.81 -20.87
CA ASP A 144 9.51 9.55 -20.18
C ASP A 144 9.11 10.03 -18.77
N ASP A 145 7.83 10.34 -18.54
CA ASP A 145 7.33 10.86 -17.27
C ASP A 145 7.18 9.74 -16.22
N GLU A 146 7.88 9.86 -15.09
CA GLU A 146 7.81 8.88 -13.99
C GLU A 146 6.42 8.76 -13.36
N HIS A 147 5.61 9.83 -13.37
CA HIS A 147 4.25 9.81 -12.85
C HIS A 147 3.34 8.97 -13.75
N VAL A 148 3.54 9.07 -15.08
CA VAL A 148 2.81 8.29 -16.07
C VAL A 148 3.24 6.82 -16.00
N ARG A 149 4.55 6.52 -15.93
CA ARG A 149 5.03 5.16 -15.73
C ARG A 149 4.53 4.56 -14.41
N ARG A 150 4.48 5.35 -13.35
CA ARG A 150 3.90 4.90 -12.09
C ARG A 150 2.40 4.65 -12.20
N LEU A 151 1.63 5.51 -12.89
CA LEU A 151 0.21 5.27 -13.15
C LEU A 151 -0.02 3.92 -13.84
N ALA A 152 0.80 3.59 -14.84
CA ALA A 152 0.74 2.31 -15.54
C ALA A 152 0.86 1.12 -14.59
N SER A 153 1.75 1.18 -13.61
CA SER A 153 1.92 0.14 -12.60
C SER A 153 0.86 0.19 -11.48
N GLU A 154 0.60 1.38 -10.91
CA GLU A 154 -0.25 1.52 -9.73
C GLU A 154 -1.73 1.34 -10.07
N GLY A 155 -2.17 1.85 -11.25
CA GLY A 155 -3.55 1.78 -11.72
C GLY A 155 -4.06 0.35 -11.93
N CYS A 156 -3.19 -0.56 -12.38
CA CYS A 156 -3.55 -1.96 -12.63
C CYS A 156 -3.32 -2.90 -11.42
N ARG A 157 -2.97 -2.39 -10.24
CA ARG A 157 -2.81 -3.24 -9.05
C ARG A 157 -4.12 -3.98 -8.74
N PRO A 158 -4.10 -5.32 -8.57
CA PRO A 158 -5.32 -6.10 -8.27
C PRO A 158 -6.03 -5.64 -6.99
N ARG A 159 -5.25 -5.14 -6.00
CA ARG A 159 -5.70 -4.81 -4.64
C ARG A 159 -5.20 -3.44 -4.20
N LEU A 160 -5.44 -2.40 -5.01
CA LEU A 160 -5.05 -1.04 -4.66
C LEU A 160 -5.78 -0.57 -3.38
N PRO A 161 -5.06 -0.12 -2.34
CA PRO A 161 -5.68 0.47 -1.16
C PRO A 161 -6.58 1.65 -1.54
N TRP A 162 -7.78 1.73 -0.96
CA TRP A 162 -8.82 2.71 -1.24
C TRP A 162 -9.41 2.66 -2.67
N GLY A 163 -8.82 1.87 -3.56
CA GLY A 163 -9.30 1.69 -4.92
C GLY A 163 -10.29 0.54 -5.05
N GLN A 164 -11.14 0.60 -6.07
CA GLN A 164 -11.96 -0.53 -6.47
C GLN A 164 -11.07 -1.70 -6.86
N ALA A 165 -11.35 -2.92 -6.40
CA ALA A 165 -10.58 -4.11 -6.78
C ALA A 165 -10.74 -4.43 -8.27
N LEU A 166 -9.73 -5.07 -8.86
CA LEU A 166 -9.74 -5.59 -10.24
C LEU A 166 -9.79 -7.12 -10.20
N PRO A 167 -10.99 -7.73 -10.20
CA PRO A 167 -11.13 -9.18 -10.05
C PRO A 167 -10.45 -9.98 -11.15
N MET A 168 -10.45 -9.49 -12.39
CA MET A 168 -9.80 -10.16 -13.52
C MET A 168 -8.29 -10.33 -13.29
N PHE A 169 -7.61 -9.35 -12.70
CA PHE A 169 -6.17 -9.42 -12.42
C PHE A 169 -5.83 -10.22 -11.14
N LYS A 170 -6.83 -10.54 -10.31
CA LYS A 170 -6.69 -11.53 -9.24
C LYS A 170 -6.79 -12.95 -9.80
N GLN A 171 -7.62 -13.16 -10.82
CA GLN A 171 -7.78 -14.46 -11.47
C GLN A 171 -6.60 -14.76 -12.39
N ASP A 172 -6.25 -13.82 -13.26
CA ASP A 172 -5.11 -13.93 -14.18
C ASP A 172 -4.31 -12.62 -14.20
N PRO A 173 -3.13 -12.58 -13.58
CA PRO A 173 -2.26 -11.41 -13.56
C PRO A 173 -1.36 -11.28 -14.80
N SER A 174 -1.50 -12.12 -15.82
CA SER A 174 -0.55 -12.22 -16.95
C SER A 174 -0.33 -10.88 -17.64
N ALA A 175 -1.41 -10.15 -17.99
CA ALA A 175 -1.33 -8.84 -18.64
C ALA A 175 -0.64 -7.78 -17.76
N VAL A 176 -0.81 -7.88 -16.43
CA VAL A 176 -0.14 -6.99 -15.47
C VAL A 176 1.35 -7.34 -15.38
N LEU A 177 1.71 -8.61 -15.25
CA LEU A 177 3.10 -9.05 -15.17
C LEU A 177 3.88 -8.69 -16.44
N GLU A 178 3.25 -8.78 -17.62
CA GLU A 178 3.83 -8.32 -18.89
C GLU A 178 4.14 -6.82 -18.87
N LEU A 179 3.22 -6.00 -18.39
CA LEU A 179 3.45 -4.56 -18.22
C LEU A 179 4.60 -4.29 -17.23
N LEU A 180 4.62 -4.98 -16.09
CA LEU A 180 5.66 -4.81 -15.07
C LEU A 180 7.06 -5.20 -15.56
N GLU A 181 7.17 -6.07 -16.56
CA GLU A 181 8.44 -6.43 -17.21
C GLU A 181 9.15 -5.19 -17.77
N THR A 182 8.40 -4.25 -18.37
CA THR A 182 8.94 -2.99 -18.88
C THR A 182 9.52 -2.11 -17.76
N LEU A 183 8.96 -2.18 -16.56
CA LEU A 183 9.31 -1.34 -15.42
C LEU A 183 10.26 -1.99 -14.40
N ARG A 184 10.74 -3.21 -14.67
CA ARG A 184 11.51 -4.02 -13.70
C ARG A 184 12.84 -3.39 -13.26
N ALA A 185 13.44 -2.52 -14.09
CA ALA A 185 14.69 -1.81 -13.80
C ALA A 185 14.49 -0.28 -13.87
N ASP A 186 13.29 0.22 -13.57
CA ASP A 186 13.01 1.66 -13.68
C ASP A 186 13.94 2.48 -12.78
N PRO A 187 14.54 3.57 -13.30
CA PRO A 187 15.45 4.42 -12.54
C PRO A 187 14.76 5.14 -11.37
N SER A 188 13.44 5.39 -11.47
CA SER A 188 12.68 6.07 -10.43
C SER A 188 12.33 5.12 -9.28
N LEU A 189 12.73 5.50 -8.06
CA LEU A 189 12.32 4.78 -6.85
C LEU A 189 10.80 4.83 -6.64
N TYR A 190 10.14 5.87 -7.11
CA TYR A 190 8.69 6.05 -7.03
C TYR A 190 7.98 4.97 -7.85
N VAL A 191 8.43 4.74 -9.08
CA VAL A 191 7.93 3.67 -9.96
C VAL A 191 8.26 2.29 -9.37
N ARG A 192 9.52 2.04 -8.98
CA ARG A 192 9.91 0.75 -8.38
C ARG A 192 9.09 0.37 -7.15
N LYS A 193 8.73 1.34 -6.31
CA LYS A 193 7.83 1.09 -5.17
C LYS A 193 6.46 0.60 -5.62
N SER A 194 5.92 1.16 -6.69
CA SER A 194 4.64 0.76 -7.28
C SER A 194 4.73 -0.66 -7.83
N VAL A 195 5.75 -0.96 -8.66
CA VAL A 195 5.99 -2.31 -9.21
C VAL A 195 6.09 -3.36 -8.10
N ALA A 196 6.87 -3.08 -7.06
CA ALA A 196 7.02 -3.98 -5.92
C ALA A 196 5.71 -4.18 -5.13
N ASN A 197 4.89 -3.13 -5.01
CA ASN A 197 3.58 -3.24 -4.37
C ASN A 197 2.60 -4.06 -5.22
N ASN A 198 2.65 -3.92 -6.54
CA ASN A 198 1.84 -4.68 -7.47
C ASN A 198 2.19 -6.17 -7.40
N LEU A 199 3.47 -6.54 -7.50
CA LEU A 199 3.92 -7.93 -7.29
C LEU A 199 3.44 -8.51 -5.94
N ASN A 200 3.55 -7.73 -4.86
CA ASN A 200 3.07 -8.18 -3.55
C ASN A 200 1.54 -8.33 -3.47
N ASP A 201 0.78 -7.59 -4.27
CA ASP A 201 -0.66 -7.77 -4.36
C ASP A 201 -0.99 -9.02 -5.17
N ILE A 202 -0.31 -9.26 -6.30
CA ILE A 202 -0.43 -10.48 -7.12
C ILE A 202 -0.10 -11.71 -6.29
N ALA A 203 0.95 -11.68 -5.47
CA ALA A 203 1.38 -12.80 -4.63
C ALA A 203 0.30 -13.33 -3.67
N LYS A 204 -0.72 -12.53 -3.34
CA LYS A 204 -1.80 -12.93 -2.45
C LYS A 204 -2.80 -13.89 -3.09
N ASP A 205 -2.96 -13.81 -4.41
CA ASP A 205 -3.90 -14.62 -5.16
C ASP A 205 -3.16 -15.62 -6.08
N ASN A 206 -1.96 -15.26 -6.57
CA ASN A 206 -1.17 -16.02 -7.54
C ASN A 206 0.30 -16.11 -7.09
N PRO A 207 0.62 -16.77 -5.96
CA PRO A 207 1.99 -16.85 -5.45
C PRO A 207 2.95 -17.55 -6.43
N GLU A 208 2.49 -18.55 -7.18
CA GLU A 208 3.29 -19.28 -8.20
C GLU A 208 3.82 -18.34 -9.26
N ARG A 209 2.93 -17.48 -9.80
CA ARG A 209 3.28 -16.51 -10.86
C ARG A 209 4.35 -15.52 -10.38
N VAL A 210 4.28 -15.14 -9.10
CA VAL A 210 5.28 -14.24 -8.50
C VAL A 210 6.58 -14.97 -8.24
N ARG A 211 6.58 -16.27 -7.83
CA ARG A 211 7.80 -17.08 -7.72
C ARG A 211 8.51 -17.23 -9.06
N GLU A 212 7.78 -17.54 -10.13
CA GLU A 212 8.32 -17.62 -11.49
C GLU A 212 8.95 -16.31 -11.93
N THR A 213 8.24 -15.19 -11.71
CA THR A 213 8.73 -13.84 -12.03
C THR A 213 9.98 -13.51 -11.22
N ALA A 214 9.97 -13.80 -9.92
CA ALA A 214 11.11 -13.56 -9.03
C ALA A 214 12.34 -14.34 -9.45
N ARG A 215 12.22 -15.63 -9.80
CA ARG A 215 13.33 -16.47 -10.32
C ARG A 215 13.93 -15.91 -11.60
N ARG A 216 13.07 -15.40 -12.51
CA ARG A 216 13.52 -14.83 -13.79
C ARG A 216 14.20 -13.47 -13.63
N TRP A 217 13.76 -12.66 -12.68
CA TRP A 217 14.23 -11.29 -12.50
C TRP A 217 15.43 -11.16 -11.57
N TYR A 218 15.46 -11.96 -10.50
CA TYR A 218 16.46 -11.82 -9.44
C TYR A 218 17.87 -12.18 -9.92
N GLY A 219 18.84 -11.33 -9.60
CA GLY A 219 20.25 -11.48 -10.00
C GLY A 219 20.62 -10.85 -11.34
N SER A 220 19.64 -10.18 -12.02
CA SER A 220 19.89 -9.56 -13.33
C SER A 220 20.36 -8.11 -13.24
N ASP A 221 19.85 -7.34 -12.27
CA ASP A 221 20.12 -5.91 -12.09
C ASP A 221 19.79 -5.49 -10.65
N PRO A 222 20.60 -4.61 -10.02
CA PRO A 222 20.38 -4.20 -8.62
C PRO A 222 19.02 -3.52 -8.35
N LEU A 223 18.48 -2.76 -9.32
CA LEU A 223 17.18 -2.10 -9.18
C LEU A 223 16.05 -3.13 -9.24
N THR A 224 16.20 -4.11 -10.13
CA THR A 224 15.29 -5.25 -10.25
C THR A 224 15.32 -6.12 -9.00
N ASP A 225 16.49 -6.41 -8.45
CA ASP A 225 16.66 -7.15 -7.19
C ASP A 225 15.96 -6.46 -6.02
N TRP A 226 16.05 -5.13 -5.97
CA TRP A 226 15.34 -4.34 -4.97
C TRP A 226 13.81 -4.51 -5.10
N ILE A 227 13.28 -4.47 -6.33
CA ILE A 227 11.85 -4.69 -6.61
C ILE A 227 11.43 -6.09 -6.15
N VAL A 228 12.19 -7.13 -6.54
CA VAL A 228 11.87 -8.53 -6.22
C VAL A 228 11.86 -8.76 -4.71
N ARG A 229 12.90 -8.31 -4.00
CA ARG A 229 12.97 -8.41 -2.52
C ARG A 229 11.78 -7.74 -1.85
N ARG A 230 11.41 -6.55 -2.31
CA ARG A 230 10.28 -5.81 -1.76
C ARG A 230 8.93 -6.38 -2.17
N GLY A 231 8.80 -6.85 -3.40
CA GLY A 231 7.60 -7.49 -3.95
C GLY A 231 7.27 -8.81 -3.28
N CYS A 232 8.28 -9.61 -3.01
CA CYS A 232 8.14 -10.91 -2.34
C CYS A 232 8.04 -10.83 -0.80
N ARG A 233 7.94 -9.63 -0.20
CA ARG A 233 7.90 -9.49 1.28
C ARG A 233 6.75 -10.24 1.95
N GLY A 234 5.62 -10.42 1.25
CA GLY A 234 4.50 -11.23 1.72
C GLY A 234 4.85 -12.71 1.79
N LEU A 235 5.46 -13.23 0.73
CA LEU A 235 5.92 -14.62 0.65
C LEU A 235 7.04 -14.90 1.65
N LEU A 236 7.99 -13.96 1.82
CA LEU A 236 9.01 -14.08 2.87
C LEU A 236 8.41 -14.20 4.28
N ARG A 237 7.36 -13.41 4.58
CA ARG A 237 6.66 -13.50 5.88
C ARG A 237 5.88 -14.79 6.04
N ALA A 238 5.43 -15.37 4.94
CA ALA A 238 4.77 -16.67 4.92
C ALA A 238 5.78 -17.84 4.94
N ALA A 239 7.08 -17.55 5.03
CA ALA A 239 8.17 -18.52 4.97
C ALA A 239 8.13 -19.39 3.71
N ASP A 240 7.80 -18.78 2.56
CA ASP A 240 7.78 -19.47 1.28
C ASP A 240 9.18 -20.06 0.97
N PRO A 241 9.30 -21.40 0.83
CA PRO A 241 10.60 -22.05 0.76
C PRO A 241 11.39 -21.69 -0.50
N GLU A 242 10.71 -21.46 -1.63
CA GLU A 242 11.36 -21.09 -2.88
C GLU A 242 11.92 -19.65 -2.82
N ILE A 243 11.17 -18.73 -2.20
CA ILE A 243 11.62 -17.34 -2.02
C ILE A 243 12.71 -17.24 -0.96
N LEU A 244 12.65 -18.04 0.10
CA LEU A 244 13.74 -18.15 1.07
C LEU A 244 15.02 -18.62 0.39
N ALA A 245 14.95 -19.72 -0.38
CA ALA A 245 16.08 -20.26 -1.14
C ALA A 245 16.62 -19.24 -2.17
N LEU A 246 15.74 -18.58 -2.93
CA LEU A 246 16.11 -17.57 -3.93
C LEU A 246 16.92 -16.42 -3.31
N PHE A 247 16.60 -16.02 -2.08
CA PHE A 247 17.31 -14.95 -1.38
C PHE A 247 18.49 -15.45 -0.53
N GLY A 248 18.81 -16.73 -0.63
CA GLY A 248 19.95 -17.35 0.06
C GLY A 248 19.75 -17.54 1.54
N TYR A 249 18.51 -17.59 2.04
CA TYR A 249 18.27 -17.97 3.43
C TYR A 249 18.49 -19.48 3.61
N ALA A 250 19.06 -19.83 4.74
CA ALA A 250 19.28 -21.21 5.08
C ALA A 250 17.97 -21.99 5.16
N ALA A 251 17.93 -23.13 4.52
CA ALA A 251 16.80 -24.05 4.62
C ALA A 251 16.84 -24.78 5.97
N ASP A 252 15.68 -24.89 6.59
CA ASP A 252 15.51 -25.69 7.80
C ASP A 252 15.01 -27.08 7.38
N ALA A 253 15.86 -28.08 7.51
CA ALA A 253 15.56 -29.45 7.09
C ALA A 253 14.79 -30.25 8.16
N GLY A 254 14.64 -29.69 9.37
CA GLY A 254 14.02 -30.37 10.53
C GLY A 254 14.90 -31.42 11.20
N GLY A 255 14.56 -31.78 12.43
CA GLY A 255 15.26 -32.79 13.22
C GLY A 255 16.69 -32.40 13.58
N GLU A 256 17.63 -33.35 13.47
CA GLU A 256 19.06 -33.13 13.80
C GLU A 256 19.74 -32.05 12.93
N GLN A 257 19.07 -31.58 11.89
CA GLN A 257 19.57 -30.53 11.00
C GLN A 257 18.91 -29.16 11.22
N ASP A 258 18.30 -28.94 12.38
CA ASP A 258 17.76 -27.63 12.73
C ASP A 258 18.83 -26.53 12.68
N LEU A 259 18.46 -25.37 12.15
CA LEU A 259 19.38 -24.21 12.04
C LEU A 259 19.80 -23.66 13.40
N ILE A 260 18.96 -23.84 14.40
CA ILE A 260 19.09 -23.29 15.74
C ILE A 260 19.21 -24.44 16.74
N GLU A 261 20.33 -24.46 17.48
CA GLU A 261 20.60 -25.44 18.52
C GLU A 261 19.83 -25.14 19.82
N GLN A 262 19.72 -23.85 20.15
CA GLN A 262 19.02 -23.39 21.35
C GLN A 262 18.30 -22.07 21.04
N ALA A 263 17.10 -21.90 21.58
CA ALA A 263 16.36 -20.64 21.53
C ALA A 263 15.57 -20.44 22.82
N SER A 264 15.46 -19.18 23.23
CA SER A 264 14.61 -18.77 24.35
C SER A 264 13.96 -17.43 24.06
N LEU A 265 12.76 -17.22 24.61
CA LEU A 265 12.04 -15.97 24.58
C LEU A 265 11.37 -15.78 25.93
N SER A 266 11.40 -14.56 26.49
CA SER A 266 10.63 -14.19 27.66
C SER A 266 10.05 -12.78 27.52
N ALA A 267 8.84 -12.59 28.02
CA ALA A 267 8.13 -11.32 28.06
C ALA A 267 7.98 -10.84 29.51
N ALA A 268 8.51 -9.68 29.83
CA ALA A 268 8.43 -9.13 31.18
C ALA A 268 8.05 -7.63 31.17
N PRO A 269 7.05 -7.21 31.98
CA PRO A 269 6.15 -8.06 32.77
C PRO A 269 5.22 -8.89 31.86
N ASN A 270 4.74 -10.03 32.34
CA ASN A 270 3.79 -10.90 31.64
C ASN A 270 2.31 -10.46 31.81
N LEU A 271 2.08 -9.44 32.63
CA LEU A 271 0.79 -8.78 32.84
C LEU A 271 0.99 -7.28 32.60
N VAL A 272 0.30 -6.72 31.60
CA VAL A 272 0.42 -5.31 31.19
C VAL A 272 -0.93 -4.72 30.87
N ALA A 273 -1.12 -3.43 31.10
CA ALA A 273 -2.32 -2.70 30.68
C ALA A 273 -2.21 -2.18 29.24
N ILE A 274 -3.34 -1.98 28.56
CA ILE A 274 -3.38 -1.28 27.29
C ILE A 274 -2.82 0.14 27.48
N GLY A 275 -1.86 0.53 26.63
CA GLY A 275 -1.09 1.77 26.76
C GLY A 275 0.34 1.55 27.25
N GLU A 276 0.60 0.46 27.93
CA GLU A 276 1.92 0.12 28.47
C GLU A 276 2.79 -0.66 27.46
N SER A 277 3.95 -1.14 27.93
CA SER A 277 4.87 -1.90 27.10
C SER A 277 5.52 -3.04 27.89
N VAL A 278 5.90 -4.09 27.16
CA VAL A 278 6.63 -5.26 27.64
C VAL A 278 8.04 -5.24 27.07
N GLU A 279 9.01 -5.75 27.84
CA GLU A 279 10.34 -6.08 27.33
C GLU A 279 10.36 -7.55 26.93
N LEU A 280 10.65 -7.80 25.65
CA LEU A 280 10.89 -9.14 25.11
C LEU A 280 12.37 -9.39 25.12
N ARG A 281 12.83 -10.37 25.92
CA ARG A 281 14.22 -10.84 25.95
C ARG A 281 14.31 -12.14 25.18
N TYR A 282 15.30 -12.24 24.30
CA TYR A 282 15.50 -13.41 23.47
C TYR A 282 16.99 -13.81 23.44
N SER A 283 17.23 -15.10 23.34
CA SER A 283 18.54 -15.66 23.06
C SER A 283 18.37 -16.81 22.07
N LEU A 284 19.34 -16.95 21.18
CA LEU A 284 19.43 -18.10 20.28
C LEU A 284 20.88 -18.40 19.95
N ARG A 285 21.17 -19.67 19.69
CA ARG A 285 22.44 -20.18 19.24
C ARG A 285 22.28 -20.93 17.94
N THR A 286 23.05 -20.54 16.93
CA THR A 286 23.06 -21.24 15.62
C THR A 286 23.81 -22.56 15.77
N ARG A 287 23.43 -23.57 14.97
CA ARG A 287 24.20 -24.81 14.87
C ARG A 287 25.65 -24.53 14.44
N PRO A 288 26.64 -25.25 14.98
CA PRO A 288 28.00 -25.23 14.47
C PRO A 288 28.05 -25.60 12.97
N GLY A 289 28.93 -25.00 12.18
CA GLY A 289 29.13 -25.26 10.76
C GLY A 289 29.31 -24.02 9.93
N GLU A 290 28.93 -24.09 8.66
CA GLU A 290 29.04 -22.99 7.71
C GLU A 290 28.16 -21.78 8.09
N PRO A 291 28.56 -20.57 7.68
CA PRO A 291 27.74 -19.38 7.91
C PRO A 291 26.35 -19.52 7.30
N LEU A 292 25.33 -19.06 8.03
CA LEU A 292 23.92 -19.18 7.68
C LEU A 292 23.30 -17.79 7.50
N ARG A 293 22.59 -17.57 6.39
CA ARG A 293 21.75 -16.39 6.26
C ARG A 293 20.45 -16.60 7.02
N ILE A 294 20.21 -15.74 8.01
CA ILE A 294 19.08 -15.86 8.92
C ILE A 294 18.31 -14.55 8.98
N ARG A 295 16.99 -14.68 8.87
CA ARG A 295 16.01 -13.66 9.20
C ARG A 295 15.37 -14.02 10.54
N LEU A 296 15.72 -13.23 11.56
CA LEU A 296 15.17 -13.34 12.90
C LEU A 296 14.02 -12.36 13.08
N GLU A 297 12.89 -12.88 13.52
CA GLU A 297 11.66 -12.11 13.78
C GLU A 297 11.04 -12.54 15.10
N TYR A 298 10.21 -11.67 15.70
CA TYR A 298 9.21 -12.11 16.66
C TYR A 298 7.82 -11.83 16.12
N ALA A 299 6.87 -12.65 16.52
CA ALA A 299 5.45 -12.45 16.24
C ALA A 299 4.70 -12.17 17.53
N VAL A 300 3.60 -11.40 17.39
CA VAL A 300 2.58 -11.26 18.43
C VAL A 300 1.23 -11.67 17.83
N ASP A 301 0.56 -12.62 18.48
CA ASP A 301 -0.80 -13.03 18.13
C ASP A 301 -1.77 -12.13 18.90
N PHE A 302 -2.19 -11.03 18.24
CA PHE A 302 -3.07 -10.02 18.83
C PHE A 302 -4.51 -10.51 18.91
N VAL A 303 -5.11 -10.44 20.09
CA VAL A 303 -6.55 -10.62 20.28
C VAL A 303 -7.31 -9.50 19.57
N LYS A 304 -8.41 -9.84 18.92
CA LYS A 304 -9.32 -8.93 18.23
C LYS A 304 -10.64 -8.78 19.02
N ALA A 305 -11.45 -7.76 18.66
CA ALA A 305 -12.78 -7.57 19.24
C ALA A 305 -13.67 -8.83 19.15
N SER A 306 -13.46 -9.68 18.14
CA SER A 306 -14.19 -10.94 17.95
C SER A 306 -13.66 -12.11 18.79
N GLY A 307 -12.64 -11.91 19.62
CA GLY A 307 -11.94 -12.97 20.34
C GLY A 307 -10.97 -13.81 19.49
N ARG A 308 -10.98 -13.65 18.17
CA ARG A 308 -9.99 -14.30 17.29
C ARG A 308 -8.62 -13.62 17.42
N THR A 309 -7.57 -14.33 17.07
CA THR A 309 -6.22 -13.76 17.05
C THR A 309 -5.81 -13.35 15.63
N SER A 310 -4.86 -12.39 15.55
CA SER A 310 -4.25 -11.97 14.31
C SER A 310 -2.76 -11.77 14.51
N ARG A 311 -1.96 -12.60 13.84
CA ARG A 311 -0.50 -12.56 13.92
C ARG A 311 0.09 -11.35 13.20
N LYS A 312 1.05 -10.68 13.86
CA LYS A 312 1.93 -9.70 13.24
C LYS A 312 3.38 -10.02 13.54
N LEU A 313 4.21 -9.92 12.50
CA LEU A 313 5.64 -10.16 12.55
C LEU A 313 6.41 -8.84 12.65
N PHE A 314 7.48 -8.87 13.44
CA PHE A 314 8.40 -7.76 13.69
C PHE A 314 9.83 -8.27 13.51
N ARG A 315 10.58 -7.63 12.61
CA ARG A 315 11.94 -8.02 12.31
C ARG A 315 12.89 -7.58 13.44
N LEU A 316 13.73 -8.49 13.89
CA LEU A 316 14.82 -8.26 14.85
C LEU A 316 16.16 -8.13 14.12
N SER A 317 16.48 -9.09 13.23
CA SER A 317 17.72 -9.12 12.46
C SER A 317 17.51 -9.77 11.09
N ASP A 318 18.35 -9.42 10.12
CA ASP A 318 18.41 -10.05 8.79
C ASP A 318 19.87 -9.95 8.30
N ARG A 319 20.67 -10.97 8.57
CA ARG A 319 22.09 -11.03 8.23
C ARG A 319 22.61 -12.46 8.14
N THR A 320 23.84 -12.60 7.68
CA THR A 320 24.59 -13.87 7.79
C THR A 320 25.16 -14.01 9.21
N TRP A 321 25.07 -15.21 9.78
CA TRP A 321 25.53 -15.61 11.08
C TRP A 321 26.58 -16.72 10.96
N ASN A 322 27.59 -16.69 11.81
CA ASN A 322 28.54 -17.77 11.84
C ASN A 322 27.95 -19.02 12.51
N GLY A 323 28.46 -20.20 12.17
CA GLY A 323 28.08 -21.41 12.86
C GLY A 323 28.49 -21.36 14.34
N GLY A 324 27.59 -21.78 15.23
CA GLY A 324 27.79 -21.73 16.68
C GLY A 324 27.70 -20.33 17.31
N GLU A 325 27.31 -19.30 16.52
CA GLU A 325 27.17 -17.94 17.05
C GLU A 325 25.96 -17.86 17.98
N THR A 326 26.15 -17.16 19.11
CA THR A 326 25.07 -16.87 20.07
C THR A 326 24.69 -15.40 19.98
N LEU A 327 23.41 -15.12 19.85
CA LEU A 327 22.82 -13.79 19.96
C LEU A 327 21.89 -13.76 21.16
N SER A 328 22.04 -12.73 21.99
CA SER A 328 21.08 -12.35 23.02
C SER A 328 20.70 -10.88 22.79
N GLY A 329 19.45 -10.55 23.05
CA GLY A 329 18.98 -9.19 22.91
C GLY A 329 17.65 -8.95 23.61
N SER A 330 17.25 -7.67 23.62
CA SER A 330 15.93 -7.30 24.09
C SER A 330 15.22 -6.36 23.12
N ARG A 331 13.88 -6.37 23.17
CA ARG A 331 13.03 -5.50 22.38
C ARG A 331 11.84 -5.04 23.18
N ARG A 332 11.68 -3.73 23.33
CA ARG A 332 10.48 -3.16 23.91
C ARG A 332 9.33 -3.21 22.89
N HIS A 333 8.19 -3.77 23.30
CA HIS A 333 6.95 -3.81 22.51
C HIS A 333 5.84 -3.06 23.24
N GLY A 334 5.26 -2.04 22.57
CA GLY A 334 4.20 -1.20 23.15
C GLY A 334 2.81 -1.67 22.74
N PHE A 335 1.85 -1.57 23.68
CA PHE A 335 0.43 -1.86 23.47
C PHE A 335 -0.43 -0.60 23.49
N ALA A 336 0.15 0.57 23.18
CA ALA A 336 -0.62 1.80 22.98
C ALA A 336 -1.48 1.69 21.71
N ASP A 337 -2.72 2.17 21.80
CA ASP A 337 -3.60 2.23 20.63
C ASP A 337 -3.02 3.18 19.56
N LEU A 338 -3.10 2.73 18.32
CA LEU A 338 -2.66 3.46 17.14
C LEU A 338 -3.86 3.75 16.24
N THR A 339 -3.75 4.74 15.39
CA THR A 339 -4.79 5.03 14.37
C THR A 339 -5.12 3.80 13.50
N THR A 340 -4.12 2.90 13.30
CA THR A 340 -4.24 1.70 12.47
C THR A 340 -4.45 0.42 13.27
N ARG A 341 -4.44 0.48 14.61
CA ARG A 341 -4.59 -0.70 15.47
C ARG A 341 -5.14 -0.33 16.83
N LYS A 342 -6.23 -0.97 17.21
CA LYS A 342 -6.74 -1.03 18.59
C LYS A 342 -6.30 -2.33 19.23
N HIS A 343 -5.97 -2.26 20.53
CA HIS A 343 -5.63 -3.41 21.34
C HIS A 343 -6.85 -3.85 22.16
N TYR A 344 -6.92 -5.13 22.46
CA TYR A 344 -8.02 -5.73 23.23
C TYR A 344 -7.42 -6.58 24.33
N ALA A 345 -8.06 -6.56 25.50
CA ALA A 345 -7.66 -7.39 26.64
C ALA A 345 -7.74 -8.88 26.28
N GLY A 346 -6.86 -9.68 26.88
CA GLY A 346 -6.79 -11.12 26.67
C GLY A 346 -5.35 -11.65 26.64
N VAL A 347 -5.23 -12.93 26.37
CA VAL A 347 -3.96 -13.65 26.32
C VAL A 347 -3.34 -13.49 24.91
N HIS A 348 -2.12 -12.97 24.88
CA HIS A 348 -1.35 -12.76 23.66
C HIS A 348 -0.14 -13.70 23.66
N ARG A 349 -0.01 -14.49 22.62
CA ARG A 349 1.17 -15.34 22.41
C ARG A 349 2.25 -14.52 21.71
N VAL A 350 3.49 -14.60 22.19
CA VAL A 350 4.67 -14.03 21.57
C VAL A 350 5.57 -15.15 21.14
N VAL A 351 6.12 -15.09 19.93
CA VAL A 351 6.86 -16.19 19.30
C VAL A 351 8.13 -15.67 18.69
N LEU A 352 9.26 -16.36 18.88
CA LEU A 352 10.52 -16.11 18.18
C LEU A 352 10.61 -16.98 16.94
N LEU A 353 10.88 -16.37 15.78
CA LEU A 353 10.92 -17.07 14.49
C LEU A 353 12.27 -16.87 13.82
N VAL A 354 12.77 -17.94 13.22
CA VAL A 354 13.94 -17.97 12.32
C VAL A 354 13.49 -18.47 10.96
N ASN A 355 13.69 -17.67 9.90
CA ASN A 355 13.25 -17.97 8.54
C ASN A 355 11.79 -18.41 8.46
N GLY A 356 10.93 -17.86 9.35
CA GLY A 356 9.50 -18.14 9.44
C GLY A 356 9.12 -19.36 10.29
N ARG A 357 10.07 -20.19 10.75
CA ARG A 357 9.80 -21.29 11.67
C ARG A 357 9.89 -20.80 13.12
N GLU A 358 8.99 -21.30 13.97
CA GLU A 358 8.92 -20.99 15.39
C GLU A 358 9.95 -21.80 16.20
N TYR A 359 10.70 -21.13 17.08
CA TYR A 359 11.74 -21.76 17.90
C TYR A 359 11.55 -21.58 19.41
N ALA A 360 10.90 -20.49 19.82
CA ALA A 360 10.57 -20.23 21.21
C ALA A 360 9.30 -19.39 21.32
N GLU A 361 8.60 -19.51 22.43
CA GLU A 361 7.39 -18.73 22.69
C GLU A 361 7.27 -18.34 24.15
N ASP A 362 6.47 -17.30 24.39
CA ASP A 362 6.02 -16.92 25.73
C ASP A 362 4.61 -16.31 25.62
N ILE A 363 3.96 -16.16 26.77
CA ILE A 363 2.57 -15.70 26.87
C ILE A 363 2.54 -14.47 27.79
N LEU A 364 1.83 -13.43 27.34
CA LEU A 364 1.50 -12.27 28.15
C LEU A 364 0.00 -12.04 28.18
N THR A 365 -0.48 -11.49 29.28
CA THR A 365 -1.89 -11.07 29.44
C THR A 365 -1.99 -9.56 29.36
N LEU A 366 -2.79 -9.08 28.40
CA LEU A 366 -3.11 -7.67 28.27
C LEU A 366 -4.42 -7.39 29.00
N GLN A 367 -4.41 -6.41 29.92
CA GLN A 367 -5.58 -5.94 30.64
C GLN A 367 -6.15 -4.68 30.00
N ALA A 368 -7.43 -4.41 30.26
CA ALA A 368 -8.03 -3.13 29.88
C ALA A 368 -7.24 -1.97 30.49
N ALA A 369 -7.21 -0.83 29.81
CA ALA A 369 -6.58 0.38 30.34
C ALA A 369 -7.20 0.72 31.70
N VAL A 370 -6.35 0.98 32.68
CA VAL A 370 -6.84 1.50 33.98
C VAL A 370 -7.35 2.90 33.74
N PRO A 371 -8.59 3.23 34.10
CA PRO A 371 -9.07 4.61 34.02
C PRO A 371 -8.15 5.50 34.86
N ILE A 372 -7.59 6.53 34.24
CA ILE A 372 -6.89 7.58 35.01
C ILE A 372 -7.97 8.29 35.82
N SER A 373 -8.02 8.03 37.13
CA SER A 373 -8.79 8.85 38.05
C SER A 373 -8.12 10.22 38.09
N HIS A 374 -8.72 11.21 37.46
CA HIS A 374 -8.36 12.61 37.69
C HIS A 374 -8.87 12.97 39.09
N GLU A 375 -7.96 12.95 40.10
CA GLU A 375 -8.13 13.68 41.34
C GLU A 375 -7.83 15.16 41.12
#